data_1dc8694885cdde2be5550ffe6cb9e42a
#
_entry.id   1dc8694885cdde2be5550ffe6cb9e42a
#
_cell.length_a   1.000
_cell.length_b   1.000
_cell.length_c   1.000
_cell.angle_alpha   90.00
_cell.angle_beta   90.00
_cell.angle_gamma   90.00
#
_symmetry.space_group_name_H-M   'P 1'
#
loop_
_entity.id
_entity.type
_entity.pdbx_description
1 polymer ?
#
loop_
_entity_poly.entity_id
_entity_poly.type
_entity_poly.pdbx_seq_one_letter_code
_entity_poly.pdbx_strand_id
1 'polypeptide(L)'
;LLGAVFYEKANWIHRQWFCQKPGEEKEVLLAFSELLSTKKLLFHYNGTTFDVPYLMHKYTFYQLPSPWEGTRQLDLYQLFFPLKILQLEHMRQKDLEYATGLFREDLYSGGELIEVYKKYLLSGDEHLLEILCLHNKEDVEGMLKLLPLFSIRTLWTGNCHEFITCTHTPEGNLL
;
A
#
# COMPACT_ATOMS: atom_id res chain seq x y z
N LEU A 1 -2.99 -4.97 -12.64
CA LEU A 1 -3.02 -3.60 -12.11
C LEU A 1 -1.97 -3.45 -11.02
N LEU A 2 -1.10 -2.47 -11.12
CA LEU A 2 -0.20 -2.01 -10.07
C LEU A 2 -0.56 -0.57 -9.72
N GLY A 3 -0.50 -0.21 -8.44
CA GLY A 3 -0.72 1.15 -7.97
C GLY A 3 0.39 1.60 -7.04
N ALA A 4 0.66 2.89 -7.03
CA ALA A 4 1.57 3.51 -6.08
C ALA A 4 1.15 4.94 -5.75
N VAL A 5 1.35 5.32 -4.50
CA VAL A 5 1.30 6.71 -4.07
C VAL A 5 2.67 7.13 -3.58
N PHE A 6 3.16 8.28 -4.04
CA PHE A 6 4.49 8.77 -3.72
C PHE A 6 4.56 10.29 -3.69
N TYR A 7 5.54 10.81 -2.96
CA TYR A 7 5.74 12.26 -2.85
C TYR A 7 6.80 12.73 -3.83
N GLU A 8 6.44 13.71 -4.65
CA GLU A 8 7.33 14.32 -5.63
C GLU A 8 6.96 15.78 -5.86
N LYS A 9 7.97 16.67 -5.96
CA LYS A 9 7.80 18.10 -6.22
C LYS A 9 6.74 18.77 -5.32
N ALA A 10 6.79 18.49 -4.01
CA ALA A 10 5.88 18.99 -2.99
C ALA A 10 4.41 18.52 -3.13
N ASN A 11 4.14 17.47 -3.88
CA ASN A 11 2.81 16.90 -4.04
C ASN A 11 2.80 15.38 -3.84
N TRP A 12 1.68 14.89 -3.34
CA TRP A 12 1.37 13.47 -3.39
C TRP A 12 0.83 13.12 -4.77
N ILE A 13 1.44 12.12 -5.40
CA ILE A 13 1.08 11.64 -6.73
C ILE A 13 0.56 10.21 -6.56
N HIS A 14 -0.64 9.96 -7.06
CA HIS A 14 -1.17 8.64 -7.24
C HIS A 14 -0.96 8.20 -8.70
N ARG A 15 -0.45 6.99 -8.91
CA ARG A 15 -0.23 6.42 -10.24
C ARG A 15 -0.67 4.97 -10.27
N GLN A 16 -1.34 4.60 -11.33
CA GLN A 16 -1.74 3.23 -11.62
C GLN A 16 -1.23 2.81 -12.99
N TRP A 17 -0.86 1.54 -13.10
CA TRP A 17 -0.49 0.88 -14.36
C TRP A 17 -1.40 -0.32 -14.53
N PHE A 18 -2.13 -0.35 -15.61
CA PHE A 18 -3.12 -1.37 -15.90
C PHE A 18 -2.77 -2.13 -17.18
N CYS A 19 -2.78 -3.47 -17.11
CA CYS A 19 -2.69 -4.31 -18.30
C CYS A 19 -4.08 -4.47 -18.90
N GLN A 20 -4.32 -3.88 -20.05
CA GLN A 20 -5.59 -4.04 -20.77
C GLN A 20 -5.65 -5.34 -21.55
N LYS A 21 -4.50 -5.86 -21.96
CA LYS A 21 -4.38 -7.09 -22.75
C LYS A 21 -3.30 -8.02 -22.18
N PRO A 22 -3.50 -9.34 -22.32
CA PRO A 22 -2.43 -10.29 -22.07
C PRO A 22 -1.21 -9.92 -22.93
N GLY A 23 -0.03 -9.86 -22.29
CA GLY A 23 1.23 -9.48 -22.97
C GLY A 23 1.74 -8.08 -22.62
N GLU A 24 0.91 -7.16 -22.15
CA GLU A 24 1.33 -5.82 -21.70
C GLU A 24 1.93 -5.83 -20.29
N GLU A 25 1.96 -6.98 -19.63
CA GLU A 25 2.50 -7.09 -18.26
C GLU A 25 3.96 -6.64 -18.19
N LYS A 26 4.76 -6.92 -19.22
CA LYS A 26 6.18 -6.55 -19.26
C LYS A 26 6.39 -5.04 -19.21
N GLU A 27 5.60 -4.30 -19.97
CA GLU A 27 5.65 -2.83 -20.00
C GLU A 27 5.24 -2.23 -18.65
N VAL A 28 4.21 -2.79 -18.03
CA VAL A 28 3.78 -2.38 -16.68
C VAL A 28 4.87 -2.63 -15.65
N LEU A 29 5.54 -3.79 -15.70
CA LEU A 29 6.64 -4.11 -14.80
C LEU A 29 7.85 -3.18 -15.00
N LEU A 30 8.19 -2.84 -16.23
CA LEU A 30 9.27 -1.91 -16.55
C LEU A 30 8.96 -0.50 -16.04
N ALA A 31 7.75 0.01 -16.27
CA ALA A 31 7.32 1.33 -15.80
C ALA A 31 7.29 1.40 -14.26
N PHE A 32 6.92 0.30 -13.60
CA PHE A 32 6.99 0.20 -12.14
C PHE A 32 8.45 0.18 -11.64
N SER A 33 9.35 -0.54 -12.29
CA SER A 33 10.78 -0.56 -11.97
C SER A 33 11.42 0.83 -12.12
N GLU A 34 11.06 1.56 -13.17
CA GLU A 34 11.52 2.93 -13.38
C GLU A 34 11.14 3.83 -12.19
N LEU A 35 9.90 3.76 -11.73
CA LEU A 35 9.50 4.50 -10.53
C LEU A 35 10.33 4.06 -9.32
N LEU A 36 10.41 2.74 -9.05
CA LEU A 36 11.09 2.20 -7.87
C LEU A 36 12.57 2.60 -7.83
N SER A 37 13.26 2.64 -8.97
CA SER A 37 14.69 3.01 -9.05
C SER A 37 14.95 4.42 -8.49
N THR A 38 13.92 5.27 -8.45
CA THR A 38 14.01 6.63 -7.88
C THR A 38 13.68 6.69 -6.39
N LYS A 39 13.25 5.59 -5.77
CA LYS A 39 12.74 5.53 -4.39
C LYS A 39 13.68 4.72 -3.51
N LYS A 40 13.86 5.17 -2.27
CA LYS A 40 14.70 4.51 -1.26
C LYS A 40 13.92 3.58 -0.35
N LEU A 41 12.61 3.78 -0.27
CA LEU A 41 11.73 3.09 0.66
C LEU A 41 10.39 2.80 -0.01
N LEU A 42 9.93 1.57 0.14
CA LEU A 42 8.63 1.10 -0.29
C LEU A 42 7.85 0.60 0.92
N PHE A 43 6.64 1.10 1.09
CA PHE A 43 5.65 0.54 2.00
C PHE A 43 4.68 -0.35 1.22
N HIS A 44 4.30 -1.46 1.79
CA HIS A 44 3.22 -2.32 1.32
C HIS A 44 2.47 -2.90 2.52
N TYR A 45 1.29 -3.44 2.29
CA TYR A 45 0.49 -4.07 3.34
C TYR A 45 0.38 -5.57 3.06
N ASN A 46 0.98 -6.41 3.92
CA ASN A 46 1.05 -7.87 3.76
C ASN A 46 1.66 -8.34 2.42
N GLY A 47 2.36 -7.44 1.74
CA GLY A 47 2.94 -7.70 0.43
C GLY A 47 4.05 -8.75 0.45
N THR A 48 4.74 -8.92 1.60
CA THR A 48 5.75 -9.97 1.77
C THR A 48 5.18 -11.37 1.52
N THR A 49 3.89 -11.57 1.82
CA THR A 49 3.22 -12.87 1.64
C THR A 49 2.59 -13.03 0.26
N PHE A 50 2.12 -11.94 -0.38
CA PHE A 50 1.34 -12.00 -1.61
C PHE A 50 1.97 -11.25 -2.78
N ASP A 51 2.08 -9.93 -2.71
CA ASP A 51 2.42 -9.09 -3.86
C ASP A 51 3.88 -9.26 -4.27
N VAL A 52 4.79 -9.28 -3.29
CA VAL A 52 6.24 -9.38 -3.57
C VAL A 52 6.59 -10.72 -4.24
N PRO A 53 6.16 -11.89 -3.72
CA PRO A 53 6.40 -13.16 -4.41
C PRO A 53 5.77 -13.22 -5.80
N TYR A 54 4.56 -12.70 -5.96
CA TYR A 54 3.89 -12.66 -7.27
C TYR A 54 4.68 -11.80 -8.27
N LEU A 55 5.07 -10.60 -7.88
CA LEU A 55 5.87 -9.72 -8.71
C LEU A 55 7.21 -10.36 -9.07
N MET A 56 7.93 -10.93 -8.10
CA MET A 56 9.20 -11.62 -8.37
C MET A 56 9.05 -12.76 -9.36
N HIS A 57 7.97 -13.54 -9.25
CA HIS A 57 7.66 -14.57 -10.25
C HIS A 57 7.48 -13.95 -11.65
N LYS A 58 6.76 -12.85 -11.78
CA LYS A 58 6.55 -12.14 -13.05
C LYS A 58 7.86 -11.57 -13.61
N TYR A 59 8.69 -10.93 -12.77
CA TYR A 59 10.00 -10.44 -13.18
C TYR A 59 10.90 -11.57 -13.70
N THR A 60 10.91 -12.70 -13.02
CA THR A 60 11.66 -13.89 -13.45
C THR A 60 11.12 -14.43 -14.78
N PHE A 61 9.80 -14.52 -14.92
CA PHE A 61 9.16 -15.01 -16.15
C PHE A 61 9.52 -14.16 -17.37
N TYR A 62 9.55 -12.82 -17.21
CA TYR A 62 9.92 -11.89 -18.29
C TYR A 62 11.42 -11.65 -18.40
N GLN A 63 12.25 -12.34 -17.63
CA GLN A 63 13.72 -12.18 -17.58
C GLN A 63 14.12 -10.72 -17.28
N LEU A 64 13.41 -10.06 -16.42
CA LEU A 64 13.69 -8.71 -15.95
C LEU A 64 14.52 -8.75 -14.66
N PRO A 65 15.41 -7.75 -14.43
CA PRO A 65 16.12 -7.64 -13.17
C PRO A 65 15.16 -7.41 -12.00
N SER A 66 15.56 -7.78 -10.79
CA SER A 66 14.77 -7.53 -9.59
C SER A 66 14.50 -6.03 -9.44
N PRO A 67 13.25 -5.61 -9.21
CA PRO A 67 12.91 -4.20 -9.03
C PRO A 67 13.31 -3.65 -7.65
N TRP A 68 13.75 -4.53 -6.74
CA TRP A 68 14.01 -4.19 -5.33
C TRP A 68 15.42 -3.70 -5.05
N GLU A 69 16.29 -3.68 -6.05
CA GLU A 69 17.67 -3.27 -5.86
C GLU A 69 17.76 -1.80 -5.42
N GLY A 70 18.38 -1.59 -4.26
CA GLY A 70 18.52 -0.27 -3.67
C GLY A 70 17.27 0.29 -2.97
N THR A 71 16.15 -0.44 -2.96
CA THR A 71 14.90 -0.03 -2.31
C THR A 71 14.65 -0.89 -1.06
N ARG A 72 14.56 -0.25 0.10
CA ARG A 72 14.15 -0.94 1.34
C ARG A 72 12.64 -1.13 1.36
N GLN A 73 12.20 -2.29 1.83
CA GLN A 73 10.77 -2.62 1.94
C GLN A 73 10.34 -2.65 3.40
N LEU A 74 9.17 -2.10 3.69
CA LEU A 74 8.52 -2.16 4.99
C LEU A 74 7.10 -2.68 4.83
N ASP A 75 6.82 -3.81 5.46
CA ASP A 75 5.48 -4.41 5.49
C ASP A 75 4.68 -3.84 6.66
N LEU A 76 3.69 -3.02 6.34
CA LEU A 76 2.84 -2.36 7.33
C LEU A 76 2.03 -3.37 8.16
N TYR A 77 1.62 -4.50 7.57
CA TYR A 77 0.96 -5.56 8.31
C TYR A 77 1.83 -6.07 9.47
N GLN A 78 3.10 -6.37 9.19
CA GLN A 78 4.04 -6.83 10.21
C GLN A 78 4.32 -5.75 11.27
N LEU A 79 4.44 -4.51 10.83
CA LEU A 79 4.71 -3.39 11.72
C LEU A 79 3.52 -3.06 12.62
N PHE A 80 2.28 -3.23 12.14
CA PHE A 80 1.07 -2.97 12.91
C PHE A 80 0.55 -4.20 13.65
N PHE A 81 1.11 -5.38 13.42
CA PHE A 81 0.66 -6.62 14.07
C PHE A 81 0.57 -6.51 15.61
N PRO A 82 1.48 -5.81 16.33
CA PRO A 82 1.33 -5.60 17.77
C PRO A 82 0.04 -4.89 18.17
N LEU A 83 -0.58 -4.11 17.28
CA LEU A 83 -1.86 -3.45 17.53
C LEU A 83 -3.05 -4.42 17.60
N LYS A 84 -2.84 -5.72 17.29
CA LYS A 84 -3.87 -6.76 17.47
C LYS A 84 -4.41 -6.81 18.91
N ILE A 85 -3.64 -6.33 19.87
CA ILE A 85 -4.09 -6.16 21.25
C ILE A 85 -5.31 -5.24 21.40
N LEU A 86 -5.60 -4.38 20.42
CA LEU A 86 -6.81 -3.57 20.37
C LEU A 86 -8.07 -4.41 20.07
N GLN A 87 -7.94 -5.75 20.09
CA GLN A 87 -9.02 -6.71 19.89
C GLN A 87 -9.72 -6.58 18.54
N LEU A 88 -9.01 -6.15 17.51
CA LEU A 88 -9.51 -6.20 16.15
C LEU A 88 -9.70 -7.66 15.74
N GLU A 89 -10.85 -7.98 15.18
CA GLU A 89 -11.18 -9.34 14.74
C GLU A 89 -10.16 -9.85 13.70
N HIS A 90 -9.81 -8.98 12.77
CA HIS A 90 -8.81 -9.21 11.74
C HIS A 90 -7.83 -8.04 11.65
N MET A 91 -6.67 -8.28 11.05
CA MET A 91 -5.64 -7.27 10.81
C MET A 91 -5.51 -6.96 9.31
N ARG A 92 -6.60 -7.08 8.54
CA ARG A 92 -6.60 -6.63 7.15
C ARG A 92 -6.50 -5.11 7.11
N GLN A 93 -6.01 -4.56 6.02
CA GLN A 93 -5.90 -3.12 5.87
C GLN A 93 -7.23 -2.41 6.10
N LYS A 94 -8.32 -2.91 5.50
CA LYS A 94 -9.68 -2.38 5.67
C LYS A 94 -10.15 -2.35 7.14
N ASP A 95 -9.75 -3.35 7.93
CA ASP A 95 -10.14 -3.42 9.35
C ASP A 95 -9.45 -2.31 10.16
N LEU A 96 -8.16 -2.06 9.90
CA LEU A 96 -7.42 -0.95 10.54
C LEU A 96 -7.94 0.42 10.07
N GLU A 97 -8.24 0.56 8.80
CA GLU A 97 -8.83 1.78 8.25
C GLU A 97 -10.16 2.07 8.93
N TYR A 98 -11.04 1.09 9.00
CA TYR A 98 -12.33 1.23 9.70
C TYR A 98 -12.15 1.62 11.17
N ALA A 99 -11.24 0.96 11.88
CA ALA A 99 -10.94 1.25 13.29
C ALA A 99 -10.37 2.66 13.51
N THR A 100 -9.77 3.26 12.48
CA THR A 100 -9.26 4.64 12.51
C THR A 100 -10.23 5.67 11.91
N GLY A 101 -11.45 5.25 11.61
CA GLY A 101 -12.48 6.13 11.04
C GLY A 101 -12.33 6.40 9.55
N LEU A 102 -11.58 5.59 8.84
CA LEU A 102 -11.44 5.67 7.39
C LEU A 102 -12.43 4.71 6.73
N PHE A 103 -13.31 5.23 5.92
CA PHE A 103 -14.31 4.46 5.19
C PHE A 103 -13.98 4.49 3.70
N ARG A 104 -14.15 3.35 3.05
CA ARG A 104 -13.95 3.18 1.61
C ARG A 104 -15.27 3.23 0.86
N GLU A 105 -15.20 3.65 -0.38
CA GLU A 105 -16.29 3.49 -1.34
C GLU A 105 -16.26 2.09 -1.98
N ASP A 106 -15.06 1.49 -2.07
CA ASP A 106 -14.89 0.13 -2.56
C ASP A 106 -15.41 -0.91 -1.56
N LEU A 107 -16.39 -1.69 -2.01
CA LEU A 107 -17.04 -2.74 -1.25
C LEU A 107 -16.51 -4.16 -1.55
N TYR A 108 -15.67 -4.30 -2.57
CA TYR A 108 -15.20 -5.59 -3.04
C TYR A 108 -14.06 -6.15 -2.19
N SER A 109 -14.01 -7.47 -2.07
CA SER A 109 -12.83 -8.18 -1.57
C SER A 109 -11.85 -8.45 -2.71
N GLY A 110 -10.57 -8.66 -2.37
CA GLY A 110 -9.56 -9.01 -3.37
C GLY A 110 -9.90 -10.26 -4.20
N GLY A 111 -10.60 -11.24 -3.61
CA GLY A 111 -11.05 -12.43 -4.31
C GLY A 111 -12.12 -12.13 -5.38
N GLU A 112 -13.07 -11.26 -5.07
CA GLU A 112 -14.12 -10.84 -6.02
C GLU A 112 -13.55 -10.04 -7.19
N LEU A 113 -12.49 -9.27 -6.96
CA LEU A 113 -11.84 -8.49 -7.99
C LEU A 113 -11.15 -9.34 -9.07
N ILE A 114 -10.75 -10.57 -8.74
CA ILE A 114 -10.24 -11.52 -9.74
C ILE A 114 -11.35 -11.82 -10.77
N GLU A 115 -12.57 -12.01 -10.31
CA GLU A 115 -13.70 -12.26 -11.21
C GLU A 115 -14.12 -10.99 -11.98
N VAL A 116 -14.05 -9.83 -11.34
CA VAL A 116 -14.27 -8.52 -12.00
C VAL A 116 -13.25 -8.34 -13.13
N TYR A 117 -11.97 -8.63 -12.88
CA TYR A 117 -10.92 -8.51 -13.89
C TYR A 117 -11.13 -9.49 -15.07
N LYS A 118 -11.49 -10.75 -14.80
CA LYS A 118 -11.80 -11.73 -15.84
C LYS A 118 -12.95 -11.26 -16.73
N LYS A 119 -14.02 -10.72 -16.11
CA LYS A 119 -15.16 -10.17 -16.84
C LYS A 119 -14.75 -8.97 -17.69
N TYR A 120 -13.93 -8.07 -17.15
CA TYR A 120 -13.38 -6.94 -17.89
C TYR A 120 -12.61 -7.40 -19.14
N LEU A 121 -11.73 -8.38 -19.03
CA LEU A 121 -10.96 -8.90 -20.17
C LEU A 121 -11.84 -9.48 -21.29
N LEU A 122 -13.04 -9.97 -20.95
CA LEU A 122 -13.98 -10.53 -21.91
C LEU A 122 -14.89 -9.48 -22.55
N SER A 123 -15.32 -8.48 -21.78
CA SER A 123 -16.34 -7.52 -22.19
C SER A 123 -15.78 -6.17 -22.64
N GLY A 124 -14.61 -5.77 -22.10
CA GLY A 124 -14.11 -4.41 -22.24
C GLY A 124 -14.94 -3.35 -21.52
N ASP A 125 -15.80 -3.76 -20.57
CA ASP A 125 -16.71 -2.85 -19.86
C ASP A 125 -15.93 -1.88 -18.96
N GLU A 126 -16.00 -0.59 -19.28
CA GLU A 126 -15.29 0.47 -18.55
C GLU A 126 -15.71 0.55 -17.09
N HIS A 127 -16.96 0.22 -16.74
CA HIS A 127 -17.40 0.22 -15.35
C HIS A 127 -16.65 -0.82 -14.50
N LEU A 128 -16.34 -1.98 -15.08
CA LEU A 128 -15.52 -2.99 -14.39
C LEU A 128 -14.08 -2.49 -14.17
N LEU A 129 -13.55 -1.73 -15.12
CA LEU A 129 -12.23 -1.09 -14.98
C LEU A 129 -12.25 -0.04 -13.87
N GLU A 130 -13.29 0.77 -13.78
CA GLU A 130 -13.46 1.76 -12.71
C GLU A 130 -13.44 1.11 -11.33
N ILE A 131 -14.15 -0.02 -11.15
CA ILE A 131 -14.16 -0.80 -9.90
C ILE A 131 -12.74 -1.25 -9.54
N LEU A 132 -11.99 -1.80 -10.49
CA LEU A 132 -10.61 -2.26 -10.26
C LEU A 132 -9.67 -1.09 -9.88
N CYS A 133 -9.80 0.01 -10.58
CA CYS A 133 -9.01 1.21 -10.33
C CYS A 133 -9.35 1.85 -8.98
N LEU A 134 -10.63 1.92 -8.61
CA LEU A 134 -11.06 2.45 -7.31
C LEU A 134 -10.49 1.63 -6.17
N HIS A 135 -10.65 0.30 -6.21
CA HIS A 135 -10.10 -0.58 -5.17
C HIS A 135 -8.60 -0.38 -4.99
N ASN A 136 -7.83 -0.44 -6.08
CA ASN A 136 -6.38 -0.28 -6.01
C ASN A 136 -5.97 1.14 -5.54
N LYS A 137 -6.71 2.17 -5.94
CA LYS A 137 -6.50 3.54 -5.45
C LYS A 137 -6.67 3.61 -3.94
N GLU A 138 -7.78 3.09 -3.43
CA GLU A 138 -8.07 3.13 -2.01
C GLU A 138 -7.09 2.28 -1.19
N ASP A 139 -6.58 1.17 -1.74
CA ASP A 139 -5.54 0.38 -1.10
C ASP A 139 -4.25 1.20 -0.90
N VAL A 140 -3.75 1.87 -1.93
CA VAL A 140 -2.48 2.60 -1.80
C VAL A 140 -2.63 3.92 -1.04
N GLU A 141 -3.74 4.62 -1.17
CA GLU A 141 -4.03 5.85 -0.41
C GLU A 141 -4.34 5.54 1.05
N GLY A 142 -5.04 4.43 1.31
CA GLY A 142 -5.34 3.96 2.67
C GLY A 142 -4.07 3.64 3.45
N MET A 143 -3.07 3.01 2.85
CA MET A 143 -1.78 2.79 3.49
C MET A 143 -1.14 4.10 3.97
N LEU A 144 -1.18 5.15 3.16
CA LEU A 144 -0.65 6.45 3.53
C LEU A 144 -1.36 7.03 4.76
N LYS A 145 -2.68 6.88 4.81
CA LYS A 145 -3.52 7.35 5.93
C LYS A 145 -3.30 6.55 7.22
N LEU A 146 -2.81 5.31 7.13
CA LEU A 146 -2.46 4.48 8.29
C LEU A 146 -1.08 4.78 8.89
N LEU A 147 -0.21 5.52 8.20
CA LEU A 147 1.14 5.82 8.70
C LEU A 147 1.17 6.44 10.12
N PRO A 148 0.23 7.29 10.56
CA PRO A 148 0.19 7.79 11.94
C PRO A 148 0.11 6.70 13.02
N LEU A 149 -0.35 5.49 12.68
CA LEU A 149 -0.36 4.35 13.61
C LEU A 149 1.05 3.93 14.07
N PHE A 150 2.10 4.33 13.36
CA PHE A 150 3.47 4.12 13.83
C PHE A 150 3.72 4.75 15.21
N SER A 151 3.15 5.92 15.48
CA SER A 151 3.28 6.57 16.78
C SER A 151 2.67 5.72 17.89
N ILE A 152 1.48 5.15 17.65
CA ILE A 152 0.80 4.26 18.62
C ILE A 152 1.64 2.99 18.84
N ARG A 153 2.14 2.38 17.77
CA ARG A 153 3.02 1.21 17.87
C ARG A 153 4.26 1.50 18.71
N THR A 154 4.89 2.63 18.50
CA THR A 154 6.12 3.02 19.22
C THR A 154 5.85 3.20 20.72
N LEU A 155 4.75 3.85 21.08
CA LEU A 155 4.28 3.96 22.45
C LEU A 155 4.08 2.57 23.07
N TRP A 156 3.44 1.66 22.36
CA TRP A 156 3.13 0.33 22.83
C TRP A 156 4.34 -0.58 23.01
N THR A 157 5.32 -0.48 22.14
CA THR A 157 6.53 -1.32 22.20
C THR A 157 7.58 -0.79 23.20
N GLY A 158 7.28 0.30 23.90
CA GLY A 158 8.17 0.87 24.91
C GLY A 158 9.36 1.66 24.35
N ASN A 159 9.44 1.84 23.03
CA ASN A 159 10.47 2.66 22.39
C ASN A 159 10.11 4.16 22.44
N CYS A 160 9.59 4.60 23.57
CA CYS A 160 9.12 5.97 23.79
C CYS A 160 10.25 6.99 23.98
N HIS A 161 11.51 6.58 24.02
CA HIS A 161 12.63 7.47 24.33
C HIS A 161 12.80 8.62 23.33
N GLU A 162 12.27 8.48 22.14
CA GLU A 162 12.40 9.49 21.08
C GLU A 162 11.22 10.49 21.01
N PHE A 163 10.13 10.24 21.75
CA PHE A 163 8.90 11.03 21.60
C PHE A 163 8.55 11.93 22.79
N ILE A 164 9.26 11.82 23.91
CA ILE A 164 9.02 12.67 25.08
C ILE A 164 10.12 13.73 25.19
N THR A 165 10.22 14.60 24.23
CA THR A 165 10.67 15.95 24.47
C THR A 165 9.43 16.80 24.72
N CYS A 166 8.92 16.78 25.96
CA CYS A 166 8.01 17.82 26.42
C CYS A 166 8.80 19.12 26.48
N THR A 167 8.75 19.92 25.43
CA THR A 167 9.22 21.28 25.48
C THR A 167 8.18 22.10 26.24
N HIS A 168 8.47 22.41 27.51
CA HIS A 168 7.76 23.47 28.18
C HIS A 168 8.15 24.79 27.49
N THR A 169 7.18 25.42 26.85
CA THR A 169 7.33 26.82 26.46
C THR A 169 7.29 27.67 27.73
N PRO A 170 7.94 28.83 27.76
CA PRO A 170 7.92 29.72 28.92
C PRO A 170 6.53 30.13 29.39
N GLU A 171 5.50 29.87 28.62
CA GLU A 171 4.10 30.17 28.87
C GLU A 171 3.28 29.01 29.46
N GLY A 172 3.93 27.86 29.76
CA GLY A 172 3.26 26.75 30.45
C GLY A 172 2.29 25.90 29.61
N ASN A 173 2.24 26.10 28.33
CA ASN A 173 1.41 25.26 27.44
C ASN A 173 2.20 24.03 26.93
N LEU A 174 1.62 22.85 27.11
CA LEU A 174 2.08 21.63 26.47
C LEU A 174 1.73 21.68 24.96
N LEU A 175 2.71 21.57 24.12
CA LEU A 175 2.56 21.28 22.71
C LEU A 175 2.74 19.79 22.44
#